data_72251362bb20074f6c3a9d0fa57ced71
#
_entry.id   72251362bb20074f6c3a9d0fa57ced71
#
_cell.length_a   1.000
_cell.length_b   1.000
_cell.length_c   1.000
_cell.angle_alpha   90.00
_cell.angle_beta   90.00
_cell.angle_gamma   90.00
#
_symmetry.space_group_name_H-M   'P 1'
#
loop_
_entity.id
_entity.type
_entity.pdbx_description
1 polymer ?
#
loop_
_entity_poly.entity_id
_entity_poly.type
_entity_poly.pdbx_seq_one_letter_code
_entity_poly.pdbx_strand_id
1 'polypeptide(L)'
;MKIIEITERNSAWIEKLLDIWETSVKATHSFLSGGEIEAIKQYVPQALKESPHLVVAEDETGEPVGFMGVADQMLEMLFVSAKERGKGIGKQLLEHGMDKYSVKKLAVNEQNPLAKGFYEHMGFAVYQRTDFDEQGNAYPLLYMKRN
;
A
#
# COMPACT_ATOMS: atom_id res chain seq x y z
N MET A 1 -8.97 -17.03 -2.13
CA MET A 1 -7.97 -16.07 -1.61
C MET A 1 -8.16 -15.94 -0.10
N LYS A 2 -7.07 -15.88 0.63
CA LYS A 2 -7.07 -15.80 2.09
C LYS A 2 -6.40 -14.52 2.55
N ILE A 3 -7.01 -13.83 3.53
CA ILE A 3 -6.46 -12.59 4.10
C ILE A 3 -6.06 -12.89 5.54
N ILE A 4 -4.78 -12.66 5.86
CA ILE A 4 -4.22 -12.95 7.19
C ILE A 4 -3.41 -11.77 7.70
N GLU A 5 -3.44 -11.55 9.00
CA GLU A 5 -2.52 -10.61 9.65
C GLU A 5 -1.26 -11.38 10.05
N ILE A 6 -0.08 -10.84 9.71
CA ILE A 6 1.18 -11.47 10.10
C ILE A 6 1.80 -10.72 11.27
N THR A 7 2.16 -11.45 12.31
CA THR A 7 2.80 -10.89 13.49
C THR A 7 4.30 -11.14 13.45
N GLU A 8 4.71 -12.27 12.91
CA GLU A 8 6.14 -12.60 12.78
C GLU A 8 6.71 -11.98 11.50
N ARG A 9 7.60 -11.02 11.67
CA ARG A 9 8.19 -10.25 10.57
C ARG A 9 9.58 -10.77 10.23
N ASN A 10 9.67 -12.08 9.90
CA ASN A 10 10.94 -12.72 9.55
C ASN A 10 11.39 -12.33 8.13
N SER A 11 12.64 -12.66 7.81
CA SER A 11 13.24 -12.29 6.53
C SER A 11 12.52 -12.90 5.33
N ALA A 12 11.96 -14.11 5.47
CA ALA A 12 11.23 -14.75 4.38
C ALA A 12 9.98 -13.96 4.00
N TRP A 13 9.21 -13.51 5.00
CA TRP A 13 8.05 -12.65 4.74
C TRP A 13 8.46 -11.30 4.16
N ILE A 14 9.48 -10.66 4.75
CA ILE A 14 9.94 -9.34 4.31
C ILE A 14 10.39 -9.39 2.85
N GLU A 15 11.15 -10.40 2.45
CA GLU A 15 11.61 -10.53 1.05
C GLU A 15 10.43 -10.69 0.07
N LYS A 16 9.45 -11.49 0.41
CA LYS A 16 8.28 -11.70 -0.44
C LYS A 16 7.46 -10.42 -0.60
N LEU A 17 7.24 -9.69 0.48
CA LEU A 17 6.47 -8.45 0.44
C LEU A 17 7.25 -7.34 -0.24
N LEU A 18 8.57 -7.28 -0.07
CA LEU A 18 9.41 -6.32 -0.78
C LEU A 18 9.32 -6.54 -2.29
N ASP A 19 9.28 -7.79 -2.74
CA ASP A 19 9.13 -8.13 -4.14
C ASP A 19 7.78 -7.65 -4.70
N ILE A 20 6.70 -7.86 -3.95
CA ILE A 20 5.38 -7.35 -4.32
C ILE A 20 5.42 -5.84 -4.45
N TRP A 21 6.01 -5.15 -3.46
CA TRP A 21 6.15 -3.70 -3.48
C TRP A 21 6.86 -3.23 -4.75
N GLU A 22 8.01 -3.84 -5.07
CA GLU A 22 8.81 -3.44 -6.22
C GLU A 22 8.08 -3.64 -7.54
N THR A 23 7.46 -4.81 -7.76
CA THR A 23 6.72 -5.06 -8.99
C THR A 23 5.53 -4.12 -9.14
N SER A 24 4.84 -3.85 -8.04
CA SER A 24 3.70 -2.94 -8.03
C SER A 24 4.12 -1.51 -8.37
N VAL A 25 5.17 -1.02 -7.73
CA VAL A 25 5.66 0.35 -7.93
C VAL A 25 6.18 0.55 -9.36
N LYS A 26 6.91 -0.40 -9.89
CA LYS A 26 7.40 -0.35 -11.29
C LYS A 26 6.25 -0.30 -12.28
N ALA A 27 5.13 -0.94 -11.98
CA ALA A 27 3.98 -0.96 -12.86
C ALA A 27 3.09 0.28 -12.76
N THR A 28 3.08 0.97 -11.60
CA THR A 28 2.10 2.03 -11.32
C THR A 28 2.70 3.41 -11.10
N HIS A 29 3.95 3.50 -10.70
CA HIS A 29 4.59 4.78 -10.36
C HIS A 29 5.56 5.22 -11.47
N SER A 30 4.99 5.50 -12.64
CA SER A 30 5.77 5.91 -13.83
C SER A 30 6.56 7.21 -13.64
N PHE A 31 6.20 8.00 -12.62
CA PHE A 31 6.91 9.24 -12.29
C PHE A 31 8.23 8.99 -11.53
N LEU A 32 8.50 7.75 -11.12
CA LEU A 32 9.74 7.38 -10.44
C LEU A 32 10.72 6.74 -11.43
N SER A 33 11.98 7.16 -11.39
CA SER A 33 13.06 6.51 -12.13
C SER A 33 13.48 5.21 -11.44
N GLY A 34 14.22 4.36 -12.14
CA GLY A 34 14.77 3.15 -11.54
C GLY A 34 15.66 3.44 -10.34
N GLY A 35 16.46 4.52 -10.39
CA GLY A 35 17.28 4.93 -9.27
C GLY A 35 16.48 5.41 -8.07
N GLU A 36 15.38 6.11 -8.31
CA GLU A 36 14.49 6.55 -7.25
C GLU A 36 13.80 5.36 -6.58
N ILE A 37 13.36 4.38 -7.36
CA ILE A 37 12.76 3.14 -6.83
C ILE A 37 13.77 2.40 -5.96
N GLU A 38 15.02 2.26 -6.41
CA GLU A 38 16.06 1.59 -5.62
C GLU A 38 16.34 2.33 -4.31
N ALA A 39 16.33 3.66 -4.32
CA ALA A 39 16.53 4.45 -3.11
C ALA A 39 15.39 4.22 -2.10
N ILE A 40 14.15 4.23 -2.57
CA ILE A 40 12.98 4.02 -1.70
C ILE A 40 12.95 2.57 -1.19
N LYS A 41 13.31 1.61 -2.03
CA LYS A 41 13.33 0.19 -1.71
C LYS A 41 14.10 -0.11 -0.42
N GLN A 42 15.15 0.65 -0.13
CA GLN A 42 15.97 0.44 1.05
C GLN A 42 15.25 0.72 2.37
N TYR A 43 14.19 1.52 2.34
CA TYR A 43 13.40 1.86 3.52
C TYR A 43 12.20 0.93 3.74
N VAL A 44 11.80 0.20 2.71
CA VAL A 44 10.59 -0.64 2.76
C VAL A 44 10.68 -1.75 3.80
N PRO A 45 11.80 -2.51 3.91
CA PRO A 45 11.87 -3.55 4.93
C PRO A 45 11.61 -3.05 6.34
N GLN A 46 12.16 -1.88 6.70
CA GLN A 46 11.96 -1.31 8.03
C GLN A 46 10.50 -0.89 8.22
N ALA A 47 9.88 -0.30 7.20
CA ALA A 47 8.48 0.08 7.25
C ALA A 47 7.58 -1.15 7.46
N LEU A 48 7.90 -2.27 6.81
CA LEU A 48 7.17 -3.52 6.99
C LEU A 48 7.31 -4.06 8.41
N LYS A 49 8.52 -3.96 8.99
CA LYS A 49 8.78 -4.43 10.35
C LYS A 49 8.06 -3.59 11.39
N GLU A 50 7.92 -2.30 11.15
CA GLU A 50 7.37 -1.34 12.11
C GLU A 50 5.85 -1.16 12.00
N SER A 51 5.23 -1.59 10.90
CA SER A 51 3.79 -1.42 10.74
C SER A 51 3.01 -2.15 11.84
N PRO A 52 2.14 -1.46 12.59
CA PRO A 52 1.38 -2.09 13.67
C PRO A 52 0.52 -3.26 13.21
N HIS A 53 -0.17 -3.09 12.09
CA HIS A 53 -1.00 -4.14 11.49
C HIS A 53 -0.54 -4.38 10.07
N LEU A 54 0.07 -5.53 9.83
CA LEU A 54 0.52 -5.93 8.50
C LEU A 54 -0.34 -7.12 8.05
N VAL A 55 -1.11 -6.91 6.99
CA VAL A 55 -2.11 -7.86 6.50
C VAL A 55 -1.72 -8.29 5.10
N VAL A 56 -1.78 -9.59 4.84
CA VAL A 56 -1.36 -10.19 3.57
C VAL A 56 -2.52 -10.92 2.94
N ALA A 57 -2.67 -10.77 1.63
CA ALA A 57 -3.58 -11.59 0.83
C ALA A 57 -2.77 -12.70 0.17
N GLU A 58 -3.19 -13.94 0.38
CA GLU A 58 -2.56 -15.11 -0.22
C GLU A 58 -3.49 -15.72 -1.26
N ASP A 59 -2.90 -16.26 -2.35
CA ASP A 59 -3.66 -16.99 -3.33
C ASP A 59 -3.94 -18.43 -2.83
N GLU A 60 -4.55 -19.24 -3.69
CA GLU A 60 -4.91 -20.63 -3.34
C GLU A 60 -3.72 -21.51 -3.03
N THR A 61 -2.52 -21.14 -3.51
CA THR A 61 -1.29 -21.91 -3.25
C THR A 61 -0.56 -21.46 -1.99
N GLY A 62 -1.05 -20.40 -1.32
CA GLY A 62 -0.41 -19.81 -0.17
C GLY A 62 0.64 -18.76 -0.49
N GLU A 63 0.78 -18.37 -1.78
CA GLU A 63 1.70 -17.31 -2.15
C GLU A 63 1.08 -15.93 -1.89
N PRO A 64 1.83 -15.00 -1.30
CA PRO A 64 1.33 -13.64 -1.12
C PRO A 64 1.19 -12.93 -2.46
N VAL A 65 0.05 -12.26 -2.65
CA VAL A 65 -0.26 -11.54 -3.88
C VAL A 65 -0.54 -10.06 -3.64
N GLY A 66 -0.63 -9.65 -2.38
CA GLY A 66 -0.82 -8.26 -1.99
C GLY A 66 -0.68 -8.11 -0.48
N PHE A 67 -0.48 -6.88 -0.04
CA PHE A 67 -0.40 -6.59 1.39
C PHE A 67 -0.86 -5.18 1.72
N MET A 68 -1.17 -4.98 3.00
CA MET A 68 -1.66 -3.71 3.52
C MET A 68 -1.04 -3.47 4.89
N GLY A 69 -0.65 -2.22 5.15
CA GLY A 69 -0.21 -1.78 6.47
C GLY A 69 -1.17 -0.74 7.02
N VAL A 70 -1.57 -0.90 8.27
CA VAL A 70 -2.53 0.00 8.95
C VAL A 70 -1.98 0.43 10.30
N ALA A 71 -2.11 1.72 10.63
CA ALA A 71 -1.80 2.27 11.94
C ALA A 71 -2.80 3.37 12.28
N ASP A 72 -3.38 3.33 13.48
CA ASP A 72 -4.26 4.39 13.99
C ASP A 72 -5.36 4.80 13.01
N GLN A 73 -6.06 3.82 12.45
CA GLN A 73 -7.14 4.03 11.48
C GLN A 73 -6.66 4.62 10.14
N MET A 74 -5.35 4.66 9.93
CA MET A 74 -4.76 5.15 8.70
C MET A 74 -4.18 4.01 7.88
N LEU A 75 -4.54 3.97 6.60
CA LEU A 75 -3.91 3.07 5.65
C LEU A 75 -2.53 3.64 5.31
N GLU A 76 -1.48 2.92 5.67
CA GLU A 76 -0.12 3.35 5.39
C GLU A 76 0.47 2.75 4.13
N MET A 77 0.08 1.52 3.82
CA MET A 77 0.57 0.80 2.65
C MET A 77 -0.55 -0.05 2.07
N LEU A 78 -0.63 -0.10 0.74
CA LEU A 78 -1.50 -1.03 0.02
C LEU A 78 -0.88 -1.30 -1.34
N PHE A 79 -0.38 -2.52 -1.50
CA PHE A 79 0.30 -2.91 -2.74
C PHE A 79 -0.18 -4.29 -3.19
N VAL A 80 -0.34 -4.45 -4.49
CA VAL A 80 -0.76 -5.70 -5.12
C VAL A 80 0.27 -6.06 -6.17
N SER A 81 0.65 -7.34 -6.25
CA SER A 81 1.58 -7.83 -7.25
C SER A 81 1.10 -7.42 -8.64
N ALA A 82 2.02 -6.93 -9.49
CA ALA A 82 1.68 -6.42 -10.81
C ALA A 82 0.90 -7.43 -11.65
N LYS A 83 1.29 -8.70 -11.59
CA LYS A 83 0.63 -9.78 -12.35
C LYS A 83 -0.77 -10.13 -11.84
N GLU A 84 -1.12 -9.68 -10.65
CA GLU A 84 -2.40 -9.99 -10.00
C GLU A 84 -3.37 -8.80 -10.00
N ARG A 85 -3.03 -7.72 -10.69
CA ARG A 85 -3.88 -6.54 -10.76
C ARG A 85 -5.18 -6.82 -11.51
N GLY A 86 -6.23 -6.08 -11.16
CA GLY A 86 -7.54 -6.22 -11.81
C GLY A 86 -8.39 -7.39 -11.29
N LYS A 87 -7.93 -8.07 -10.24
CA LYS A 87 -8.64 -9.22 -9.64
C LYS A 87 -9.39 -8.89 -8.34
N GLY A 88 -9.44 -7.61 -7.97
CA GLY A 88 -10.14 -7.17 -6.76
C GLY A 88 -9.38 -7.38 -5.46
N ILE A 89 -8.11 -7.70 -5.51
CA ILE A 89 -7.29 -7.95 -4.31
C ILE A 89 -7.15 -6.68 -3.46
N GLY A 90 -6.84 -5.55 -4.09
CA GLY A 90 -6.74 -4.27 -3.38
C GLY A 90 -8.05 -3.88 -2.71
N LYS A 91 -9.16 -4.10 -3.39
CA LYS A 91 -10.49 -3.82 -2.83
C LYS A 91 -10.76 -4.69 -1.60
N GLN A 92 -10.46 -5.98 -1.68
CA GLN A 92 -10.69 -6.89 -0.56
C GLN A 92 -9.81 -6.56 0.64
N LEU A 93 -8.54 -6.20 0.40
CA LEU A 93 -7.65 -5.77 1.48
C LEU A 93 -8.18 -4.49 2.14
N LEU A 94 -8.55 -3.49 1.35
CA LEU A 94 -9.05 -2.23 1.90
C LEU A 94 -10.37 -2.43 2.66
N GLU A 95 -11.28 -3.23 2.14
CA GLU A 95 -12.53 -3.55 2.85
C GLU A 95 -12.24 -4.23 4.19
N HIS A 96 -11.28 -5.15 4.22
CA HIS A 96 -10.84 -5.80 5.46
C HIS A 96 -10.32 -4.77 6.46
N GLY A 97 -9.51 -3.81 5.98
CA GLY A 97 -8.99 -2.73 6.83
C GLY A 97 -10.09 -1.84 7.38
N MET A 98 -11.07 -1.50 6.55
CA MET A 98 -12.21 -0.69 6.98
C MET A 98 -13.05 -1.41 8.03
N ASP A 99 -13.28 -2.71 7.84
CA ASP A 99 -14.12 -3.51 8.74
C ASP A 99 -13.41 -3.84 10.04
N LYS A 100 -12.14 -4.27 9.97
CA LYS A 100 -11.43 -4.76 11.16
C LYS A 100 -10.69 -3.68 11.92
N TYR A 101 -10.10 -2.71 11.22
CA TYR A 101 -9.26 -1.69 11.85
C TYR A 101 -9.84 -0.28 11.74
N SER A 102 -11.06 -0.14 11.26
CA SER A 102 -11.73 1.14 11.11
C SER A 102 -10.93 2.15 10.28
N VAL A 103 -10.31 1.69 9.22
CA VAL A 103 -9.53 2.57 8.33
C VAL A 103 -10.41 3.70 7.82
N LYS A 104 -9.98 4.95 8.04
CA LYS A 104 -10.73 6.15 7.67
C LYS A 104 -9.91 7.15 6.88
N LYS A 105 -8.57 7.06 6.92
CA LYS A 105 -7.68 8.04 6.30
C LYS A 105 -6.56 7.34 5.55
N LEU A 106 -6.03 8.04 4.55
CA LEU A 106 -4.87 7.59 3.80
C LEU A 106 -4.20 8.78 3.12
N ALA A 107 -3.00 8.57 2.60
CA ALA A 107 -2.32 9.50 1.73
C ALA A 107 -1.96 8.78 0.44
N VAL A 108 -2.08 9.47 -0.68
CA VAL A 108 -1.75 8.92 -2.00
C VAL A 108 -0.96 9.95 -2.80
N ASN A 109 -0.02 9.49 -3.63
CA ASN A 109 0.72 10.38 -4.51
C ASN A 109 -0.21 10.98 -5.55
N GLU A 110 -0.17 12.32 -5.68
CA GLU A 110 -0.96 13.04 -6.69
C GLU A 110 -0.63 12.54 -8.11
N GLN A 111 0.60 12.10 -8.31
CA GLN A 111 1.10 11.62 -9.59
C GLN A 111 0.66 10.18 -9.90
N ASN A 112 -0.18 9.59 -9.04
CA ASN A 112 -0.76 8.27 -9.24
C ASN A 112 -2.29 8.38 -9.32
N PRO A 113 -2.84 8.84 -10.46
CA PRO A 113 -4.28 9.09 -10.58
C PRO A 113 -5.12 7.81 -10.52
N LEU A 114 -4.57 6.66 -10.90
CA LEU A 114 -5.30 5.40 -10.82
C LEU A 114 -5.57 5.02 -9.37
N ALA A 115 -4.58 5.21 -8.48
CA ALA A 115 -4.76 4.94 -7.07
C ALA A 115 -5.76 5.93 -6.46
N LYS A 116 -5.65 7.22 -6.79
CA LYS A 116 -6.61 8.23 -6.33
C LYS A 116 -8.03 7.84 -6.72
N GLY A 117 -8.25 7.46 -7.97
CA GLY A 117 -9.56 7.05 -8.47
C GLY A 117 -10.08 5.81 -7.77
N PHE A 118 -9.20 4.84 -7.47
CA PHE A 118 -9.57 3.66 -6.70
C PHE A 118 -10.09 4.05 -5.31
N TYR A 119 -9.36 4.91 -4.60
CA TYR A 119 -9.78 5.33 -3.26
C TYR A 119 -11.07 6.16 -3.30
N GLU A 120 -11.25 7.01 -4.31
CA GLU A 120 -12.51 7.73 -4.48
C GLU A 120 -13.68 6.78 -4.68
N HIS A 121 -13.49 5.74 -5.49
CA HIS A 121 -14.49 4.71 -5.71
C HIS A 121 -14.83 3.98 -4.39
N MET A 122 -13.87 3.84 -3.50
CA MET A 122 -14.06 3.20 -2.19
C MET A 122 -14.63 4.14 -1.13
N GLY A 123 -14.98 5.36 -1.49
CA GLY A 123 -15.66 6.29 -0.59
C GLY A 123 -14.77 7.34 0.07
N PHE A 124 -13.53 7.45 -0.35
CA PHE A 124 -12.59 8.44 0.19
C PHE A 124 -12.63 9.73 -0.64
N ALA A 125 -12.40 10.85 0.01
CA ALA A 125 -12.34 12.16 -0.65
C ALA A 125 -11.12 12.95 -0.15
N VAL A 126 -10.48 13.69 -1.06
CA VAL A 126 -9.34 14.54 -0.73
C VAL A 126 -9.78 15.67 0.21
N TYR A 127 -9.04 15.86 1.30
CA TYR A 127 -9.29 16.97 2.21
C TYR A 127 -8.06 17.86 2.43
N GLN A 128 -6.89 17.43 1.99
CA GLN A 128 -5.65 18.21 2.13
C GLN A 128 -4.65 17.76 1.05
N ARG A 129 -3.80 18.69 0.64
CA ARG A 129 -2.69 18.43 -0.29
C ARG A 129 -1.42 19.04 0.27
N THR A 130 -0.30 18.35 0.10
CA THR A 130 1.03 18.91 0.39
C THR A 130 1.89 18.82 -0.87
N ASP A 131 2.82 19.79 -1.02
CA ASP A 131 3.71 19.81 -2.18
C ASP A 131 4.83 18.77 -2.09
N PHE A 132 5.09 18.28 -0.89
CA PHE A 132 6.18 17.33 -0.61
C PHE A 132 5.62 16.13 0.13
N ASP A 133 6.30 14.97 -0.01
CA ASP A 133 5.97 13.81 0.80
C ASP A 133 6.47 14.01 2.24
N GLU A 134 6.22 13.02 3.11
CA GLU A 134 6.58 13.10 4.52
C GLU A 134 8.09 13.12 4.78
N GLN A 135 8.89 12.76 3.77
CA GLN A 135 10.35 12.76 3.83
C GLN A 135 10.95 14.01 3.20
N GLY A 136 10.11 14.94 2.74
CA GLY A 136 10.56 16.20 2.14
C GLY A 136 10.93 16.11 0.67
N ASN A 137 10.63 14.99 0.01
CA ASN A 137 10.85 14.85 -1.42
C ASN A 137 9.74 15.52 -2.22
N ALA A 138 10.02 15.96 -3.43
CA ALA A 138 9.07 16.69 -4.29
C ALA A 138 8.05 15.76 -4.95
N TYR A 139 7.36 14.97 -4.13
CA TYR A 139 6.26 14.10 -4.56
C TYR A 139 4.99 14.55 -3.84
N PRO A 140 4.14 15.35 -4.49
CA PRO A 140 2.93 15.87 -3.85
C PRO A 140 2.02 14.75 -3.35
N LEU A 141 1.49 14.93 -2.14
CA LEU A 141 0.57 13.99 -1.52
C LEU A 141 -0.83 14.57 -1.43
N LEU A 142 -1.81 13.71 -1.66
CA LEU A 142 -3.22 13.99 -1.40
C LEU A 142 -3.64 13.18 -0.17
N TYR A 143 -4.13 13.87 0.84
CA TYR A 143 -4.68 13.23 2.03
C TYR A 143 -6.16 13.04 1.83
N MET A 144 -6.64 11.82 2.03
CA MET A 144 -8.02 11.45 1.78
C MET A 144 -8.64 10.85 3.03
N LYS A 145 -9.95 11.03 3.18
CA LYS A 145 -10.71 10.44 4.29
C LYS A 145 -12.09 10.01 3.82
N ARG A 146 -12.69 9.09 4.56
CA ARG A 146 -14.08 8.69 4.39
C ARG A 146 -14.86 8.95 5.68
N ASN A 147 -16.15 9.01 5.55
CA ASN A 147 -17.06 9.18 6.71
C ASN A 147 -17.20 7.86 7.50
#